data_94a4f483737bcb47932df26a714d30fb
#
_entry.id   94a4f483737bcb47932df26a714d30fb
#
_cell.length_a   1.000
_cell.length_b   1.000
_cell.length_c   1.000
_cell.angle_alpha   90.00
_cell.angle_beta   90.00
_cell.angle_gamma   90.00
#
_symmetry.space_group_name_H-M   'P 1'
#
loop_
_entity.id
_entity.type
_entity.pdbx_description
1 polymer ?
#
loop_
_entity_poly.entity_id
_entity_poly.type
_entity_poly.pdbx_seq_one_letter_code
_entity_poly.pdbx_strand_id
1 'polypeptide(L)'
;ARRYGELHGQAIRRRIGGSQRVGILLSGGYDSGSNLAALRSIYDGKIESYSVGFKGDTWTELPMARLMSETFDTCHHEYEIDGSEINALPDIVRFLGEPFVEGGLMVNYCAMRMIGDDKPDIILGGDGSDQYFGTSGREVALHYLAGRAGIRPLMRGMNYLLSHEAFDTGGKLSRINFHLDKILHLLEGERFGFSDSALQRFLQHPEYDFAVS
;
A
#
# COMPACT_ATOMS: atom_id res chain seq x y z
N ALA A 1 17.27 13.84 13.61
CA ALA A 1 15.87 14.27 13.73
C ALA A 1 15.68 15.73 13.26
N ARG A 2 16.37 16.75 13.83
CA ARG A 2 16.15 18.16 13.50
C ARG A 2 16.32 18.48 12.00
N ARG A 3 17.45 18.04 11.40
CA ARG A 3 17.75 18.27 9.98
C ARG A 3 16.71 17.62 9.05
N TYR A 4 16.19 16.44 9.43
CA TYR A 4 15.11 15.80 8.69
C TYR A 4 13.85 16.65 8.69
N GLY A 5 13.40 17.14 9.87
CA GLY A 5 12.22 17.99 9.95
C GLY A 5 12.32 19.27 9.12
N GLU A 6 13.48 19.92 9.12
CA GLU A 6 13.75 21.11 8.31
C GLU A 6 13.63 20.80 6.80
N LEU A 7 14.25 19.71 6.34
CA LEU A 7 14.20 19.29 4.93
C LEU A 7 12.79 18.83 4.52
N HIS A 8 12.10 18.11 5.39
CA HIS A 8 10.74 17.65 5.17
C HIS A 8 9.78 18.83 5.01
N GLY A 9 9.81 19.79 5.93
CA GLY A 9 9.01 21.01 5.81
C GLY A 9 9.33 21.82 4.56
N GLN A 10 10.61 21.92 4.16
CA GLN A 10 10.99 22.55 2.90
C GLN A 10 10.45 21.81 1.68
N ALA A 11 10.47 20.48 1.68
CA ALA A 11 9.94 19.66 0.60
C ALA A 11 8.43 19.87 0.42
N ILE A 12 7.68 19.84 1.53
CA ILE A 12 6.24 20.10 1.50
C ILE A 12 5.95 21.51 1.01
N ARG A 13 6.66 22.52 1.52
CA ARG A 13 6.48 23.92 1.09
C ARG A 13 6.71 24.10 -0.42
N ARG A 14 7.71 23.42 -0.98
CA ARG A 14 7.97 23.44 -2.43
C ARG A 14 6.86 22.77 -3.22
N ARG A 15 6.27 21.69 -2.67
CA ARG A 15 5.21 20.92 -3.32
C ARG A 15 3.89 21.70 -3.35
N ILE A 16 3.49 22.29 -2.23
CA ILE A 16 2.24 23.05 -2.17
C ILE A 16 2.34 24.38 -2.95
N GLY A 17 3.53 24.98 -3.08
CA GLY A 17 3.74 26.22 -3.80
C GLY A 17 2.78 27.33 -3.32
N GLY A 18 2.00 27.88 -4.26
CA GLY A 18 0.95 28.87 -3.99
C GLY A 18 -0.47 28.28 -4.00
N SER A 19 -0.62 26.95 -3.85
CA SER A 19 -1.92 26.30 -3.87
C SER A 19 -2.84 26.81 -2.77
N GLN A 20 -4.09 27.10 -3.13
CA GLN A 20 -5.10 27.59 -2.19
C GLN A 20 -5.92 26.44 -1.56
N ARG A 21 -6.00 25.31 -2.23
CA ARG A 21 -6.73 24.12 -1.78
C ARG A 21 -5.77 22.95 -1.77
N VAL A 22 -5.38 22.51 -0.58
CA VAL A 22 -4.43 21.41 -0.40
C VAL A 22 -5.16 20.20 0.14
N GLY A 23 -5.00 19.08 -0.54
CA GLY A 23 -5.47 17.78 -0.10
C GLY A 23 -4.34 16.87 0.39
N ILE A 24 -4.66 15.88 1.21
CA ILE A 24 -3.73 14.87 1.68
C ILE A 24 -4.40 13.50 1.75
N LEU A 25 -3.74 12.47 1.25
CA LEU A 25 -4.11 11.08 1.52
C LEU A 25 -3.65 10.72 2.92
N LEU A 26 -4.59 10.35 3.79
CA LEU A 26 -4.36 10.10 5.20
C LEU A 26 -4.73 8.67 5.55
N SER A 27 -3.74 7.79 5.68
CA SER A 27 -3.96 6.38 6.03
C SER A 27 -4.13 6.15 7.53
N GLY A 28 -3.68 7.08 8.37
CA GLY A 28 -3.54 6.87 9.82
C GLY A 28 -2.17 6.34 10.23
N GLY A 29 -1.30 6.00 9.26
CA GLY A 29 0.08 5.60 9.50
C GLY A 29 1.02 6.79 9.76
N TYR A 30 2.24 6.47 10.19
CA TYR A 30 3.26 7.49 10.52
C TYR A 30 3.65 8.38 9.35
N ASP A 31 3.71 7.84 8.14
CA ASP A 31 4.18 8.56 6.95
C ASP A 31 3.19 9.65 6.53
N SER A 32 1.93 9.28 6.36
CA SER A 32 0.88 10.24 6.04
C SER A 32 0.64 11.23 7.18
N GLY A 33 0.70 10.77 8.44
CA GLY A 33 0.58 11.61 9.62
C GLY A 33 1.72 12.62 9.76
N SER A 34 2.97 12.22 9.48
CA SER A 34 4.12 13.13 9.49
C SER A 34 4.01 14.21 8.41
N ASN A 35 3.50 13.83 7.21
CA ASN A 35 3.23 14.78 6.14
C ASN A 35 2.14 15.79 6.55
N LEU A 36 1.06 15.31 7.20
CA LEU A 36 0.00 16.20 7.70
C LEU A 36 0.50 17.16 8.77
N ALA A 37 1.27 16.67 9.75
CA ALA A 37 1.85 17.51 10.79
C ALA A 37 2.78 18.58 10.22
N ALA A 38 3.66 18.21 9.29
CA ALA A 38 4.54 19.16 8.62
C ALA A 38 3.76 20.14 7.74
N LEU A 39 2.72 19.69 7.02
CA LEU A 39 1.85 20.55 6.23
C LEU A 39 1.16 21.60 7.12
N ARG A 40 0.53 21.16 8.21
CA ARG A 40 -0.17 22.10 9.13
C ARG A 40 0.78 23.12 9.76
N SER A 41 2.04 22.76 9.99
CA SER A 41 3.03 23.69 10.55
C SER A 41 3.43 24.83 9.61
N ILE A 42 3.11 24.75 8.32
CA ILE A 42 3.53 25.72 7.29
C ILE A 42 2.39 26.26 6.42
N TYR A 43 1.18 25.75 6.61
CA TYR A 43 0.01 26.10 5.82
C TYR A 43 -1.21 26.32 6.72
N ASP A 44 -1.70 27.56 6.76
CA ASP A 44 -2.84 27.98 7.60
C ASP A 44 -4.19 27.82 6.90
N GLY A 45 -4.20 27.46 5.62
CA GLY A 45 -5.42 27.29 4.85
C GLY A 45 -6.18 26.01 5.19
N LYS A 46 -7.32 25.83 4.54
CA LYS A 46 -8.14 24.62 4.67
C LYS A 46 -7.42 23.43 4.05
N ILE A 47 -7.27 22.35 4.81
CA ILE A 47 -6.71 21.09 4.35
C ILE A 47 -7.85 20.08 4.20
N GLU A 48 -7.98 19.48 3.02
CA GLU A 48 -8.86 18.34 2.79
C GLU A 48 -8.09 17.05 3.02
N SER A 49 -8.56 16.16 3.89
CA SER A 49 -7.92 14.86 4.13
C SER A 49 -8.82 13.72 3.68
N TYR A 50 -8.23 12.73 3.03
CA TYR A 50 -8.95 11.63 2.40
C TYR A 50 -8.42 10.28 2.89
N SER A 51 -9.34 9.44 3.37
CA SER A 51 -9.02 8.09 3.86
C SER A 51 -9.90 7.05 3.21
N VAL A 52 -9.31 5.91 2.90
CA VAL A 52 -10.02 4.75 2.36
C VAL A 52 -9.74 3.56 3.25
N GLY A 53 -10.78 2.86 3.65
CA GLY A 53 -10.70 1.62 4.44
C GLY A 53 -11.56 0.52 3.84
N PHE A 54 -11.58 -0.64 4.48
CA PHE A 54 -12.42 -1.76 4.09
C PHE A 54 -13.50 -2.01 5.13
N LYS A 55 -14.73 -2.14 4.69
CA LYS A 55 -15.88 -2.39 5.54
C LYS A 55 -15.70 -3.70 6.32
N GLY A 56 -15.83 -3.60 7.64
CA GLY A 56 -15.69 -4.77 8.52
C GLY A 56 -14.25 -5.20 8.78
N ASP A 57 -13.25 -4.48 8.30
CA ASP A 57 -11.85 -4.76 8.63
C ASP A 57 -11.55 -4.39 10.09
N THR A 58 -11.11 -5.37 10.87
CA THR A 58 -10.71 -5.17 12.28
C THR A 58 -9.33 -4.51 12.43
N TRP A 59 -8.58 -4.40 11.33
CA TRP A 59 -7.25 -3.79 11.27
C TRP A 59 -7.26 -2.42 10.57
N THR A 60 -8.45 -1.84 10.41
CA THR A 60 -8.60 -0.55 9.74
C THR A 60 -7.83 0.56 10.48
N GLU A 61 -7.16 1.39 9.72
CA GLU A 61 -6.45 2.58 10.22
C GLU A 61 -7.36 3.82 10.29
N LEU A 62 -8.61 3.74 9.83
CA LEU A 62 -9.56 4.86 9.82
C LEU A 62 -9.73 5.55 11.17
N PRO A 63 -9.81 4.85 12.33
CA PRO A 63 -9.91 5.54 13.61
C PRO A 63 -8.71 6.44 13.91
N MET A 64 -7.51 6.03 13.48
CA MET A 64 -6.30 6.84 13.66
C MET A 64 -6.29 8.03 12.68
N ALA A 65 -6.73 7.82 11.46
CA ALA A 65 -6.89 8.90 10.48
C ALA A 65 -7.87 9.98 10.97
N ARG A 66 -9.00 9.60 11.56
CA ARG A 66 -9.96 10.52 12.19
C ARG A 66 -9.31 11.33 13.31
N LEU A 67 -8.60 10.64 14.22
CA LEU A 67 -7.89 11.32 15.32
C LEU A 67 -6.87 12.33 14.81
N MET A 68 -6.11 11.99 13.77
CA MET A 68 -5.16 12.89 13.13
C MET A 68 -5.88 14.08 12.47
N SER A 69 -6.98 13.83 11.77
CA SER A 69 -7.80 14.85 11.14
C SER A 69 -8.32 15.86 12.16
N GLU A 70 -8.87 15.38 13.26
CA GLU A 70 -9.35 16.24 14.37
C GLU A 70 -8.20 17.02 15.01
N THR A 71 -7.05 16.37 15.25
CA THR A 71 -5.88 16.98 15.87
C THR A 71 -5.30 18.12 15.04
N PHE A 72 -5.29 17.97 13.71
CA PHE A 72 -4.72 18.93 12.79
C PHE A 72 -5.76 19.80 12.07
N ASP A 73 -7.01 19.75 12.49
CA ASP A 73 -8.12 20.56 11.97
C ASP A 73 -8.23 20.48 10.45
N THR A 74 -8.52 19.28 9.93
CA THR A 74 -8.74 19.06 8.50
C THR A 74 -10.20 18.78 8.21
N CYS A 75 -10.65 19.08 6.99
CA CYS A 75 -11.93 18.59 6.49
C CYS A 75 -11.76 17.16 6.02
N HIS A 76 -12.27 16.20 6.78
CA HIS A 76 -12.01 14.79 6.59
C HIS A 76 -13.07 14.09 5.77
N HIS A 77 -12.64 13.32 4.77
CA HIS A 77 -13.47 12.51 3.90
C HIS A 77 -13.06 11.07 4.01
N GLU A 78 -14.03 10.19 4.22
CA GLU A 78 -13.79 8.75 4.34
C GLU A 78 -14.59 7.97 3.31
N TYR A 79 -14.00 6.90 2.81
CA TYR A 79 -14.66 5.93 1.96
C TYR A 79 -14.37 4.51 2.48
N GLU A 80 -15.41 3.71 2.65
CA GLU A 80 -15.29 2.30 3.00
C GLU A 80 -15.61 1.41 1.80
N ILE A 81 -14.62 0.67 1.34
CA ILE A 81 -14.74 -0.34 0.29
C ILE A 81 -15.58 -1.50 0.83
N ASP A 82 -16.66 -1.86 0.16
CA ASP A 82 -17.55 -2.95 0.55
C ASP A 82 -17.54 -4.15 -0.43
N GLY A 83 -16.71 -4.06 -1.47
CA GLY A 83 -16.56 -5.08 -2.50
C GLY A 83 -17.33 -4.78 -3.79
N SER A 84 -18.25 -3.83 -3.79
CA SER A 84 -18.97 -3.43 -5.02
C SER A 84 -18.04 -2.77 -6.04
N GLU A 85 -16.92 -2.23 -5.57
CA GLU A 85 -15.89 -1.60 -6.39
C GLU A 85 -15.21 -2.55 -7.37
N ILE A 86 -15.36 -3.86 -7.18
CA ILE A 86 -14.87 -4.86 -8.13
C ILE A 86 -15.43 -4.60 -9.55
N ASN A 87 -16.61 -4.02 -9.64
CA ASN A 87 -17.23 -3.67 -10.92
C ASN A 87 -16.46 -2.58 -11.69
N ALA A 88 -15.57 -1.84 -11.03
CA ALA A 88 -14.72 -0.86 -11.67
C ALA A 88 -13.45 -1.46 -12.31
N LEU A 89 -13.12 -2.72 -12.02
CA LEU A 89 -11.89 -3.37 -12.55
C LEU A 89 -11.78 -3.32 -14.07
N PRO A 90 -12.82 -3.59 -14.87
CA PRO A 90 -12.70 -3.52 -16.33
C PRO A 90 -12.31 -2.11 -16.82
N ASP A 91 -12.82 -1.07 -16.17
CA ASP A 91 -12.51 0.31 -16.54
C ASP A 91 -11.08 0.69 -16.10
N ILE A 92 -10.66 0.24 -14.93
CA ILE A 92 -9.29 0.46 -14.44
C ILE A 92 -8.29 -0.22 -15.38
N VAL A 93 -8.51 -1.48 -15.76
CA VAL A 93 -7.64 -2.22 -16.68
C VAL A 93 -7.61 -1.54 -18.05
N ARG A 94 -8.77 -1.10 -18.57
CA ARG A 94 -8.85 -0.38 -19.84
C ARG A 94 -8.07 0.94 -19.80
N PHE A 95 -8.14 1.66 -18.68
CA PHE A 95 -7.41 2.91 -18.49
C PHE A 95 -5.89 2.70 -18.42
N LEU A 96 -5.45 1.67 -17.69
CA LEU A 96 -4.03 1.33 -17.56
C LEU A 96 -3.45 0.71 -18.85
N GLY A 97 -4.27 0.07 -19.68
CA GLY A 97 -3.85 -0.62 -20.89
C GLY A 97 -3.22 -1.99 -20.66
N GLU A 98 -3.13 -2.44 -19.40
CA GLU A 98 -2.55 -3.73 -19.04
C GLU A 98 -3.18 -4.27 -17.74
N PRO A 99 -3.14 -5.59 -17.51
CA PRO A 99 -3.50 -6.18 -16.23
C PRO A 99 -2.54 -5.72 -15.12
N PHE A 100 -3.04 -5.58 -13.91
CA PHE A 100 -2.25 -5.15 -12.76
C PHE A 100 -2.37 -6.16 -11.60
N VAL A 101 -1.36 -6.17 -10.73
CA VAL A 101 -1.28 -7.04 -9.54
C VAL A 101 -1.13 -6.25 -8.24
N GLU A 102 -1.09 -4.94 -8.32
CA GLU A 102 -0.94 -4.03 -7.16
C GLU A 102 -2.23 -4.00 -6.35
N GLY A 103 -2.21 -4.56 -5.12
CA GLY A 103 -3.39 -4.59 -4.25
C GLY A 103 -3.89 -3.20 -3.82
N GLY A 104 -3.00 -2.20 -3.77
CA GLY A 104 -3.34 -0.82 -3.44
C GLY A 104 -4.10 -0.05 -4.52
N LEU A 105 -4.15 -0.57 -5.75
CA LEU A 105 -4.73 0.18 -6.87
C LEU A 105 -6.22 0.46 -6.70
N MET A 106 -6.99 -0.47 -6.14
CA MET A 106 -8.41 -0.25 -5.85
C MET A 106 -8.61 0.84 -4.79
N VAL A 107 -7.78 0.85 -3.76
CA VAL A 107 -7.78 1.89 -2.72
C VAL A 107 -7.49 3.25 -3.34
N ASN A 108 -6.45 3.33 -4.18
CA ASN A 108 -6.09 4.54 -4.91
C ASN A 108 -7.21 5.01 -5.84
N TYR A 109 -7.86 4.09 -6.55
CA TYR A 109 -9.00 4.41 -7.42
C TYR A 109 -10.15 5.03 -6.62
N CYS A 110 -10.54 4.44 -5.49
CA CYS A 110 -11.59 4.97 -4.62
C CYS A 110 -11.21 6.34 -4.05
N ALA A 111 -9.95 6.50 -3.61
CA ALA A 111 -9.44 7.79 -3.14
C ALA A 111 -9.51 8.86 -4.24
N MET A 112 -9.05 8.56 -5.45
CA MET A 112 -9.07 9.52 -6.56
C MET A 112 -10.48 9.88 -7.01
N ARG A 113 -11.44 8.96 -6.94
CA ARG A 113 -12.85 9.27 -7.20
C ARG A 113 -13.40 10.27 -6.18
N MET A 114 -13.18 10.02 -4.90
CA MET A 114 -13.60 10.92 -3.82
C MET A 114 -12.97 12.31 -3.97
N ILE A 115 -11.67 12.37 -4.27
CA ILE A 115 -10.91 13.60 -4.52
C ILE A 115 -11.44 14.36 -5.74
N GLY A 116 -11.85 13.62 -6.79
CA GLY A 116 -12.37 14.22 -8.03
C GLY A 116 -13.57 15.13 -7.83
N ASP A 117 -14.37 14.89 -6.79
CA ASP A 117 -15.52 15.72 -6.44
C ASP A 117 -15.10 17.04 -5.78
N ASP A 118 -14.05 17.02 -4.96
CA ASP A 118 -13.57 18.22 -4.22
C ASP A 118 -12.57 19.08 -5.00
N LYS A 119 -11.85 18.49 -5.92
CA LYS A 119 -10.85 19.14 -6.81
C LYS A 119 -9.87 20.08 -6.08
N PRO A 120 -9.07 19.57 -5.13
CA PRO A 120 -7.97 20.34 -4.58
C PRO A 120 -6.92 20.64 -5.65
N ASP A 121 -6.16 21.74 -5.47
CA ASP A 121 -5.11 22.15 -6.42
C ASP A 121 -3.93 21.16 -6.41
N ILE A 122 -3.68 20.55 -5.26
CA ILE A 122 -2.63 19.56 -5.05
C ILE A 122 -3.03 18.54 -3.99
N ILE A 123 -2.57 17.30 -4.18
CA ILE A 123 -2.70 16.19 -3.22
C ILE A 123 -1.31 15.75 -2.78
N LEU A 124 -1.13 15.65 -1.48
CA LEU A 124 0.06 15.03 -0.87
C LEU A 124 -0.23 13.57 -0.51
N GLY A 125 0.71 12.68 -0.81
CA GLY A 125 0.69 11.27 -0.41
C GLY A 125 1.84 10.91 0.51
N GLY A 126 1.79 9.71 1.09
CA GLY A 126 2.85 9.13 1.94
C GLY A 126 3.78 8.17 1.21
N ASP A 127 3.56 7.94 -0.08
CA ASP A 127 4.29 6.95 -0.86
C ASP A 127 5.80 7.25 -0.93
N GLY A 128 6.61 6.18 -0.93
CA GLY A 128 8.05 6.26 -1.03
C GLY A 128 8.80 6.29 0.31
N SER A 129 8.12 6.48 1.43
CA SER A 129 8.74 6.52 2.75
C SER A 129 9.46 5.22 3.09
N ASP A 130 8.81 4.09 2.90
CA ASP A 130 9.36 2.76 3.19
C ASP A 130 10.62 2.45 2.37
N GLN A 131 10.67 2.91 1.12
CA GLN A 131 11.82 2.70 0.23
C GLN A 131 13.05 3.49 0.70
N TYR A 132 12.86 4.66 1.30
CA TYR A 132 13.97 5.53 1.72
C TYR A 132 14.33 5.38 3.19
N PHE A 133 13.37 5.11 4.06
CA PHE A 133 13.58 5.09 5.51
C PHE A 133 13.44 3.69 6.12
N GLY A 134 13.10 2.69 5.32
CA GLY A 134 12.94 1.31 5.72
C GLY A 134 11.52 0.97 6.17
N THR A 135 11.22 -0.32 6.10
CA THR A 135 9.94 -0.91 6.54
C THR A 135 9.98 -1.27 8.03
N SER A 136 8.97 -1.97 8.50
CA SER A 136 8.92 -2.42 9.89
C SER A 136 10.17 -3.21 10.28
N GLY A 137 10.72 -2.97 11.45
CA GLY A 137 11.91 -3.67 11.96
C GLY A 137 11.77 -5.20 11.99
N ARG A 138 10.55 -5.73 11.94
CA ARG A 138 10.24 -7.15 11.81
C ARG A 138 10.72 -7.76 10.49
N GLU A 139 10.41 -7.12 9.36
CA GLU A 139 10.82 -7.61 8.04
C GLU A 139 12.33 -7.54 7.88
N VAL A 140 12.93 -6.45 8.33
CA VAL A 140 14.40 -6.29 8.35
C VAL A 140 15.06 -7.36 9.21
N ALA A 141 14.54 -7.64 10.41
CA ALA A 141 15.08 -8.67 11.30
C ALA A 141 14.95 -10.08 10.70
N LEU A 142 13.81 -10.40 10.09
CA LEU A 142 13.59 -11.69 9.42
C LEU A 142 14.52 -11.87 8.23
N HIS A 143 14.70 -10.83 7.41
CA HIS A 143 15.64 -10.83 6.29
C HIS A 143 17.09 -11.06 6.78
N TYR A 144 17.50 -10.35 7.82
CA TYR A 144 18.83 -10.47 8.40
C TYR A 144 19.09 -11.87 8.99
N LEU A 145 18.12 -12.41 9.74
CA LEU A 145 18.19 -13.75 10.34
C LEU A 145 18.23 -14.83 9.25
N ALA A 146 17.35 -14.76 8.27
CA ALA A 146 17.29 -15.69 7.16
C ALA A 146 18.59 -15.66 6.32
N GLY A 147 19.21 -14.50 6.14
CA GLY A 147 20.48 -14.37 5.42
C GLY A 147 21.67 -14.99 6.15
N ARG A 148 21.73 -14.92 7.48
CA ARG A 148 22.88 -15.38 8.28
C ARG A 148 22.81 -16.82 8.76
N ALA A 149 21.65 -17.34 9.03
CA ALA A 149 21.49 -18.62 9.73
C ALA A 149 21.46 -19.86 8.81
N GLY A 150 21.65 -19.72 7.50
CA GLY A 150 21.52 -20.85 6.57
C GLY A 150 20.10 -21.43 6.52
N ILE A 151 19.10 -20.67 6.95
CA ILE A 151 17.69 -21.08 7.05
C ILE A 151 17.03 -21.14 5.66
N ARG A 152 17.66 -20.58 4.63
CA ARG A 152 17.11 -20.57 3.25
C ARG A 152 16.60 -21.92 2.76
N PRO A 153 17.35 -23.04 2.90
CA PRO A 153 16.84 -24.35 2.47
C PRO A 153 15.58 -24.78 3.21
N LEU A 154 15.51 -24.48 4.52
CA LEU A 154 14.33 -24.76 5.33
C LEU A 154 13.14 -23.93 4.89
N MET A 155 13.35 -22.64 4.65
CA MET A 155 12.30 -21.73 4.16
C MET A 155 11.79 -22.16 2.78
N ARG A 156 12.68 -22.57 1.86
CA ARG A 156 12.28 -23.12 0.56
C ARG A 156 11.48 -24.40 0.70
N GLY A 157 11.90 -25.31 1.57
CA GLY A 157 11.16 -26.54 1.87
C GLY A 157 9.77 -26.26 2.44
N MET A 158 9.66 -25.31 3.37
CA MET A 158 8.37 -24.87 3.91
C MET A 158 7.50 -24.20 2.85
N ASN A 159 8.08 -23.32 2.03
CA ASN A 159 7.35 -22.66 0.95
C ASN A 159 6.81 -23.70 -0.06
N TYR A 160 7.63 -24.65 -0.45
CA TYR A 160 7.23 -25.75 -1.33
C TYR A 160 6.08 -26.57 -0.75
N LEU A 161 6.18 -26.97 0.53
CA LEU A 161 5.12 -27.73 1.21
C LEU A 161 3.81 -26.94 1.33
N LEU A 162 3.89 -25.66 1.68
CA LEU A 162 2.70 -24.79 1.83
C LEU A 162 2.10 -24.38 0.48
N SER A 163 2.85 -24.48 -0.60
CA SER A 163 2.36 -24.24 -1.97
C SER A 163 1.60 -25.43 -2.54
N HIS A 164 1.62 -26.58 -1.85
CA HIS A 164 0.88 -27.76 -2.30
C HIS A 164 -0.64 -27.53 -2.18
N GLU A 165 -1.41 -28.01 -3.16
CA GLU A 165 -2.87 -27.84 -3.23
C GLU A 165 -3.62 -28.23 -1.96
N ALA A 166 -3.10 -29.24 -1.21
CA ALA A 166 -3.66 -29.69 0.05
C ALA A 166 -3.72 -28.60 1.14
N PHE A 167 -2.92 -27.53 1.02
CA PHE A 167 -2.82 -26.44 1.98
C PHE A 167 -3.42 -25.14 1.49
N ASP A 168 -3.98 -25.11 0.28
CA ASP A 168 -4.60 -23.91 -0.32
C ASP A 168 -6.02 -23.70 0.22
N THR A 169 -6.12 -23.42 1.51
CA THR A 169 -7.41 -23.24 2.19
C THR A 169 -7.79 -21.77 2.41
N GLY A 170 -7.08 -20.82 1.82
CA GLY A 170 -7.33 -19.38 2.01
C GLY A 170 -7.14 -18.86 3.44
N GLY A 171 -6.60 -19.71 4.33
CA GLY A 171 -6.48 -19.43 5.76
C GLY A 171 -5.12 -18.86 6.19
N LYS A 172 -4.79 -19.06 7.49
CA LYS A 172 -3.53 -18.60 8.10
C LYS A 172 -2.29 -19.14 7.38
N LEU A 173 -2.36 -20.36 6.85
CA LEU A 173 -1.24 -21.01 6.13
C LEU A 173 -0.94 -20.31 4.81
N SER A 174 -1.95 -19.89 4.08
CA SER A 174 -1.78 -19.11 2.85
C SER A 174 -1.06 -17.78 3.11
N ARG A 175 -1.38 -17.10 4.22
CA ARG A 175 -0.68 -15.87 4.64
C ARG A 175 0.79 -16.13 4.99
N ILE A 176 1.06 -17.22 5.71
CA ILE A 176 2.44 -17.62 6.04
C ILE A 176 3.22 -17.91 4.77
N ASN A 177 2.63 -18.63 3.83
CA ASN A 177 3.25 -18.92 2.54
C ASN A 177 3.57 -17.64 1.76
N PHE A 178 2.64 -16.71 1.69
CA PHE A 178 2.85 -15.42 1.04
C PHE A 178 4.03 -14.65 1.63
N HIS A 179 4.16 -14.61 2.96
CA HIS A 179 5.29 -13.92 3.62
C HIS A 179 6.62 -14.66 3.42
N LEU A 180 6.61 -16.00 3.43
CA LEU A 180 7.80 -16.80 3.14
C LEU A 180 8.29 -16.58 1.72
N ASP A 181 7.38 -16.56 0.75
CA ASP A 181 7.65 -16.33 -0.65
C ASP A 181 8.26 -14.94 -0.87
N LYS A 182 7.63 -13.92 -0.29
CA LYS A 182 8.14 -12.54 -0.29
C LYS A 182 9.58 -12.44 0.25
N ILE A 183 9.86 -13.11 1.37
CA ILE A 183 11.19 -13.08 1.98
C ILE A 183 12.20 -13.82 1.11
N LEU A 184 11.82 -14.95 0.52
CA LEU A 184 12.71 -15.72 -0.38
C LEU A 184 13.07 -14.91 -1.62
N HIS A 185 12.11 -14.28 -2.27
CA HIS A 185 12.36 -13.40 -3.43
C HIS A 185 13.28 -12.24 -3.09
N LEU A 186 13.10 -11.59 -1.94
CA LEU A 186 14.00 -10.54 -1.47
C LEU A 186 15.43 -11.05 -1.23
N LEU A 187 15.58 -12.27 -0.71
CA LEU A 187 16.88 -12.90 -0.46
C LEU A 187 17.60 -13.32 -1.73
N GLU A 188 16.88 -13.64 -2.79
CA GLU A 188 17.41 -14.09 -4.08
C GLU A 188 17.68 -12.93 -5.04
N GLY A 189 17.31 -11.71 -4.66
CA GLY A 189 17.51 -10.52 -5.49
C GLY A 189 16.58 -10.46 -6.70
N GLU A 190 15.53 -11.26 -6.69
CA GLU A 190 14.53 -11.30 -7.75
C GLU A 190 13.54 -10.12 -7.63
N ARG A 191 13.00 -9.69 -8.76
CA ARG A 191 12.01 -8.62 -8.78
C ARG A 191 10.69 -9.10 -8.16
N PHE A 192 10.03 -8.21 -7.46
CA PHE A 192 8.70 -8.42 -6.90
C PHE A 192 7.70 -8.77 -8.01
N GLY A 193 7.01 -9.89 -7.88
CA GLY A 193 6.01 -10.35 -8.85
C GLY A 193 5.19 -11.51 -8.27
N PHE A 194 4.49 -12.20 -9.13
CA PHE A 194 3.87 -13.47 -8.75
C PHE A 194 4.95 -14.48 -8.38
N SER A 195 4.72 -15.25 -7.31
CA SER A 195 5.58 -16.38 -7.02
C SER A 195 5.58 -17.38 -8.18
N ASP A 196 6.68 -18.09 -8.39
CA ASP A 196 6.75 -19.12 -9.43
C ASP A 196 5.64 -20.16 -9.26
N SER A 197 5.30 -20.50 -8.03
CA SER A 197 4.21 -21.42 -7.71
C SER A 197 2.82 -20.85 -8.05
N ALA A 198 2.60 -19.55 -7.86
CA ALA A 198 1.38 -18.88 -8.26
C ALA A 198 1.29 -18.77 -9.79
N LEU A 199 2.40 -18.43 -10.44
CA LEU A 199 2.49 -18.36 -11.89
C LEU A 199 2.26 -19.70 -12.55
N GLN A 200 2.87 -20.79 -12.02
CA GLN A 200 2.67 -22.14 -12.52
C GLN A 200 1.22 -22.60 -12.36
N ARG A 201 0.57 -22.33 -11.21
CA ARG A 201 -0.86 -22.62 -11.02
C ARG A 201 -1.73 -21.88 -12.03
N PHE A 202 -1.44 -20.62 -12.24
CA PHE A 202 -2.14 -19.77 -13.20
C PHE A 202 -2.00 -20.30 -14.64
N LEU A 203 -0.79 -20.70 -15.05
CA LEU A 203 -0.51 -21.24 -16.38
C LEU A 203 -1.02 -22.68 -16.59
N GLN A 204 -1.29 -23.43 -15.54
CA GLN A 204 -1.83 -24.80 -15.62
C GLN A 204 -3.37 -24.83 -15.69
N HIS A 205 -4.06 -23.71 -15.48
CA HIS A 205 -5.50 -23.61 -15.57
C HIS A 205 -5.93 -23.34 -17.03
N PRO A 206 -6.54 -24.34 -17.72
CA PRO A 206 -6.90 -24.23 -19.13
C PRO A 206 -8.00 -23.19 -19.41
N GLU A 207 -8.70 -22.72 -18.39
CA GLU A 207 -9.69 -21.65 -18.49
C GLU A 207 -9.07 -20.25 -18.65
N TYR A 208 -7.77 -20.12 -18.48
CA TYR A 208 -7.03 -18.86 -18.70
C TYR A 208 -6.22 -18.93 -20.01
N ASP A 209 -6.86 -19.40 -21.07
CA ASP A 209 -6.27 -19.37 -22.41
C ASP A 209 -6.23 -17.92 -22.90
N PHE A 210 -5.19 -17.20 -22.53
CA PHE A 210 -4.90 -15.90 -23.09
C PHE A 210 -4.47 -16.10 -24.54
N ALA A 211 -5.38 -15.98 -25.45
CA ALA A 211 -5.06 -15.82 -26.85
C ALA A 211 -4.17 -14.55 -26.96
N VAL A 212 -2.86 -14.76 -27.01
CA VAL A 212 -1.91 -13.74 -27.41
C VAL A 212 -2.15 -13.53 -28.91
N SER A 213 -2.97 -12.54 -29.24
CA SER A 213 -3.15 -12.05 -30.60
C SER A 213 -2.12 -10.98 -30.91
#